data_577d2969ff1a85e2bef25236e5b29b9a
#
_entry.id   577d2969ff1a85e2bef25236e5b29b9a
#
_cell.length_a   1.000
_cell.length_b   1.000
_cell.length_c   1.000
_cell.angle_alpha   90.00
_cell.angle_beta   90.00
_cell.angle_gamma   90.00
#
_symmetry.space_group_name_H-M   'P 1'
#
loop_
_entity.id
_entity.type
_entity.pdbx_description
1 polymer ?
#
loop_
_entity_poly.entity_id
_entity_poly.type
_entity_poly.pdbx_seq_one_letter_code
_entity_poly.pdbx_strand_id
1 'polypeptide(L)'
;MNKNARIIVIVAVVAIVAVGLALAFRPHSSNSIAAKTLKVEPTTFVVKLPENGTVMHPHMETVPALVSGNLASIDVKAGSHVSAGELLATIENPSLDASAAGALADYQSSVANVRTAAIQERNARVQYQAGVDTAKSNLDEARRVLTADETLYADKAIPRSQLDADRAKEEQAKVAYDQSVEQLKLGAVTGYGTSSVQAAKAQALKSKILNDQAQQQLGFERIVAPFSGVIESVAPRPTDANRTILPGDAVSAGQAMFTIAEGSNYVVQAQVDEQDIHAVSLGMPVNVTSEDFPNVTLHGHVERISPLATRSTDAGSTAREVLTTVALDESNPVLRDGMTANVDILTTSIPNALVVPTAAIVHVKKATKIWVVRKGEAHEVAVVLGKSNDLQSIVRSGLTAGETIVASAVPALHEGMRIVPLPQSSPSETP
;
A
#
# COMPACT_ATOMS: atom_id res chain seq x y z
N MET A 1 -10.50 -10.30 119.03
CA MET A 1 -9.93 -10.05 117.70
C MET A 1 -9.90 -8.52 117.48
N ASN A 2 -8.70 -7.94 117.50
CA ASN A 2 -8.48 -6.50 117.53
C ASN A 2 -9.03 -5.80 116.25
N LYS A 3 -9.62 -4.62 116.43
CA LYS A 3 -10.17 -3.79 115.31
C LYS A 3 -9.16 -3.58 114.17
N ASN A 4 -7.87 -3.53 114.48
CA ASN A 4 -6.81 -3.34 113.49
C ASN A 4 -6.58 -4.57 112.60
N ALA A 5 -6.85 -5.80 113.07
CA ALA A 5 -6.77 -7.04 112.23
C ALA A 5 -7.85 -7.16 111.21
N ARG A 6 -9.06 -6.63 111.48
CA ARG A 6 -10.20 -6.58 110.48
C ARG A 6 -9.92 -5.58 109.38
N ILE A 7 -9.27 -4.43 109.65
CA ILE A 7 -8.91 -3.44 108.68
C ILE A 7 -7.85 -4.00 107.68
N ILE A 8 -6.85 -4.73 108.23
CA ILE A 8 -5.79 -5.28 107.38
C ILE A 8 -6.31 -6.34 106.45
N VAL A 9 -7.29 -7.17 106.96
CA VAL A 9 -7.91 -8.18 106.03
C VAL A 9 -8.77 -7.56 104.97
N ILE A 10 -9.54 -6.47 105.27
CA ILE A 10 -10.33 -5.78 104.29
C ILE A 10 -9.47 -5.09 103.24
N VAL A 11 -8.37 -4.46 103.62
CA VAL A 11 -7.41 -3.79 102.75
C VAL A 11 -6.73 -4.86 101.82
N ALA A 12 -6.38 -6.03 102.38
CA ALA A 12 -5.79 -7.09 101.57
C ALA A 12 -6.77 -7.67 100.55
N VAL A 13 -8.08 -7.85 100.93
CA VAL A 13 -9.11 -8.32 99.95
C VAL A 13 -9.39 -7.25 98.90
N VAL A 14 -9.43 -5.96 99.26
CA VAL A 14 -9.61 -4.89 98.32
C VAL A 14 -8.43 -4.77 97.35
N ALA A 15 -7.21 -4.99 97.83
CA ALA A 15 -6.00 -5.01 96.98
C ALA A 15 -5.98 -6.19 96.02
N ILE A 16 -6.41 -7.41 96.47
CA ILE A 16 -6.51 -8.56 95.62
C ILE A 16 -7.59 -8.40 94.55
N VAL A 17 -8.74 -7.83 94.91
CA VAL A 17 -9.82 -7.53 93.93
C VAL A 17 -9.39 -6.44 92.96
N ALA A 18 -8.68 -5.40 93.40
CA ALA A 18 -8.15 -4.35 92.54
C ALA A 18 -7.06 -4.87 91.59
N VAL A 19 -6.17 -5.78 92.04
CA VAL A 19 -5.20 -6.47 91.14
C VAL A 19 -5.91 -7.44 90.16
N GLY A 20 -6.92 -8.14 90.64
CA GLY A 20 -7.77 -9.00 89.75
C GLY A 20 -8.48 -8.19 88.70
N LEU A 21 -9.06 -7.03 89.03
CA LEU A 21 -9.68 -6.15 88.05
C LEU A 21 -8.66 -5.51 87.10
N ALA A 22 -7.47 -5.10 87.61
CA ALA A 22 -6.41 -4.59 86.76
C ALA A 22 -5.82 -5.61 85.78
N LEU A 23 -5.82 -6.88 86.15
CA LEU A 23 -5.44 -7.98 85.30
C LEU A 23 -6.57 -8.36 84.25
N ALA A 24 -7.86 -8.20 84.63
CA ALA A 24 -8.99 -8.41 83.73
C ALA A 24 -9.20 -7.25 82.76
N PHE A 25 -8.73 -6.01 83.08
CA PHE A 25 -8.77 -4.84 82.18
C PHE A 25 -7.39 -4.53 81.58
N ARG A 26 -6.54 -5.53 81.35
CA ARG A 26 -5.38 -5.27 80.50
C ARG A 26 -5.93 -4.98 79.08
N PRO A 27 -5.69 -3.79 78.50
CA PRO A 27 -6.05 -3.54 77.18
C PRO A 27 -5.28 -4.59 76.32
N HIS A 28 -6.00 -5.48 75.68
CA HIS A 28 -5.43 -6.22 74.60
C HIS A 28 -4.90 -5.16 73.62
N SER A 29 -3.59 -4.99 73.57
CA SER A 29 -2.97 -4.21 72.51
C SER A 29 -3.38 -4.96 71.20
N SER A 30 -4.48 -4.49 70.64
CA SER A 30 -4.86 -4.98 69.33
C SER A 30 -3.76 -4.56 68.36
N ASN A 31 -2.82 -5.49 68.10
CA ASN A 31 -1.81 -5.34 67.07
C ASN A 31 -2.58 -5.27 65.72
N SER A 32 -3.10 -4.06 65.43
CA SER A 32 -3.79 -3.78 64.19
C SER A 32 -2.91 -2.95 63.28
N ILE A 33 -2.81 -3.30 62.06
CA ILE A 33 -2.04 -2.56 61.05
C ILE A 33 -2.99 -2.05 59.96
N ALA A 34 -2.80 -0.78 59.58
CA ALA A 34 -3.55 -0.22 58.47
C ALA A 34 -2.88 -0.64 57.14
N ALA A 35 -3.63 -1.29 56.28
CA ALA A 35 -3.12 -1.74 54.99
C ALA A 35 -4.17 -1.55 53.89
N LYS A 36 -3.70 -1.25 52.68
CA LYS A 36 -4.56 -1.27 51.49
C LYS A 36 -4.96 -2.70 51.19
N THR A 37 -6.25 -2.93 51.04
CA THR A 37 -6.79 -4.27 50.69
C THR A 37 -7.44 -4.23 49.31
N LEU A 38 -7.32 -5.35 48.61
CA LEU A 38 -7.92 -5.55 47.27
C LEU A 38 -8.70 -6.84 47.25
N LYS A 39 -9.91 -6.83 46.76
CA LYS A 39 -10.69 -8.02 46.48
C LYS A 39 -10.26 -8.62 45.14
N VAL A 40 -9.84 -9.87 45.16
CA VAL A 40 -9.36 -10.55 43.96
C VAL A 40 -10.55 -11.08 43.16
N GLU A 41 -10.79 -10.46 42.03
CA GLU A 41 -11.83 -10.89 41.09
C GLU A 41 -11.21 -11.37 39.79
N PRO A 42 -11.82 -12.35 39.09
CA PRO A 42 -11.36 -12.75 37.76
C PRO A 42 -11.41 -11.56 36.82
N THR A 43 -10.28 -11.26 36.21
CA THR A 43 -10.15 -10.16 35.22
C THR A 43 -9.31 -10.63 34.05
N THR A 44 -9.30 -9.85 32.96
CA THR A 44 -8.44 -10.16 31.82
C THR A 44 -7.02 -9.68 32.13
N PHE A 45 -6.08 -10.61 32.13
CA PHE A 45 -4.66 -10.30 32.22
C PHE A 45 -4.09 -10.02 30.85
N VAL A 46 -3.45 -8.87 30.70
CA VAL A 46 -2.88 -8.42 29.42
C VAL A 46 -1.39 -8.13 29.60
N VAL A 47 -0.57 -8.62 28.70
CA VAL A 47 0.82 -8.19 28.57
C VAL A 47 0.89 -7.30 27.35
N LYS A 48 1.36 -6.09 27.56
CA LYS A 48 1.57 -5.07 26.54
C LYS A 48 3.04 -4.97 26.24
N LEU A 49 3.38 -4.81 24.99
CA LEU A 49 4.69 -4.42 24.52
C LEU A 49 4.55 -2.97 24.01
N PRO A 50 5.05 -1.98 24.79
CA PRO A 50 4.99 -0.60 24.38
C PRO A 50 6.12 -0.30 23.39
N GLU A 51 5.78 0.25 22.24
CA GLU A 51 6.72 0.64 21.19
C GLU A 51 6.38 2.03 20.66
N ASN A 52 7.36 2.67 20.03
CA ASN A 52 7.14 3.92 19.33
C ASN A 52 6.84 3.65 17.86
N GLY A 53 5.98 4.47 17.29
CA GLY A 53 5.64 4.37 15.88
C GLY A 53 5.36 5.73 15.26
N THR A 54 5.29 5.73 13.93
CA THR A 54 4.94 6.91 13.14
C THR A 54 3.70 6.60 12.31
N VAL A 55 2.75 7.50 12.34
CA VAL A 55 1.54 7.45 11.52
C VAL A 55 1.92 7.77 10.07
N MET A 56 1.46 6.97 9.12
CA MET A 56 1.67 7.21 7.69
C MET A 56 0.56 6.58 6.84
N HIS A 57 0.47 7.01 5.61
CA HIS A 57 -0.38 6.31 4.64
C HIS A 57 0.25 4.96 4.25
N PRO A 58 -0.56 3.93 4.01
CA PRO A 58 -0.07 2.59 3.64
C PRO A 58 0.66 2.57 2.29
N HIS A 59 0.22 3.41 1.37
CA HIS A 59 0.79 3.52 0.03
C HIS A 59 0.87 5.00 -0.38
N MET A 60 2.09 5.42 -0.69
CA MET A 60 2.37 6.74 -1.25
C MET A 60 3.21 6.58 -2.50
N GLU A 61 2.87 7.32 -3.54
CA GLU A 61 3.62 7.34 -4.78
C GLU A 61 3.95 8.77 -5.20
N THR A 62 5.17 8.94 -5.63
CA THR A 62 5.64 10.21 -6.20
C THR A 62 5.43 10.20 -7.70
N VAL A 63 4.63 11.12 -8.20
CA VAL A 63 4.36 11.32 -9.62
C VAL A 63 5.39 12.32 -10.17
N PRO A 64 6.32 11.87 -11.02
CA PRO A 64 7.32 12.75 -11.62
C PRO A 64 6.81 13.39 -12.90
N ALA A 65 7.46 14.49 -13.32
CA ALA A 65 7.37 14.98 -14.68
C ALA A 65 8.06 13.99 -15.64
N LEU A 66 7.36 13.54 -16.67
CA LEU A 66 7.92 12.58 -17.64
C LEU A 66 8.67 13.27 -18.77
N VAL A 67 8.40 14.57 -18.99
CA VAL A 67 9.06 15.40 -20.01
C VAL A 67 9.53 16.72 -19.36
N SER A 68 10.54 17.33 -19.97
CA SER A 68 11.02 18.65 -19.59
C SER A 68 10.21 19.72 -20.31
N GLY A 69 10.01 20.86 -19.67
CA GLY A 69 9.28 21.99 -20.25
C GLY A 69 8.98 23.07 -19.22
N ASN A 70 8.05 23.95 -19.53
CA ASN A 70 7.52 24.92 -18.60
C ASN A 70 6.16 24.47 -18.09
N LEU A 71 5.91 24.64 -16.81
CA LEU A 71 4.63 24.30 -16.21
C LEU A 71 3.55 25.29 -16.67
N ALA A 72 2.57 24.82 -17.43
CA ALA A 72 1.48 25.66 -17.95
C ALA A 72 0.39 25.85 -16.89
N SER A 73 -0.05 24.78 -16.22
CA SER A 73 -1.05 24.83 -15.15
C SER A 73 -0.76 23.81 -14.05
N ILE A 74 -1.28 24.10 -12.85
CA ILE A 74 -1.42 23.16 -11.74
C ILE A 74 -2.88 23.21 -11.33
N ASP A 75 -3.58 22.09 -11.44
CA ASP A 75 -5.02 22.03 -11.25
C ASP A 75 -5.41 21.52 -9.85
N VAL A 76 -4.43 21.11 -9.05
CA VAL A 76 -4.60 20.54 -7.71
C VAL A 76 -3.73 21.22 -6.66
N LYS A 77 -4.07 21.03 -5.38
CA LYS A 77 -3.33 21.55 -4.22
C LYS A 77 -3.09 20.41 -3.22
N ALA A 78 -2.11 20.58 -2.33
CA ALA A 78 -1.96 19.70 -1.19
C ALA A 78 -3.28 19.62 -0.39
N GLY A 79 -3.68 18.41 -0.01
CA GLY A 79 -4.95 18.09 0.63
C GLY A 79 -6.13 17.86 -0.32
N SER A 80 -5.97 18.04 -1.65
CA SER A 80 -7.04 17.75 -2.62
C SER A 80 -7.21 16.25 -2.84
N HIS A 81 -8.45 15.79 -2.90
CA HIS A 81 -8.77 14.43 -3.36
C HIS A 81 -8.74 14.40 -4.88
N VAL A 82 -8.14 13.34 -5.42
CA VAL A 82 -8.02 13.10 -6.86
C VAL A 82 -8.45 11.68 -7.20
N SER A 83 -9.01 11.53 -8.40
CA SER A 83 -9.39 10.23 -8.97
C SER A 83 -8.30 9.71 -9.91
N ALA A 84 -8.22 8.39 -10.09
CA ALA A 84 -7.30 7.80 -11.05
C ALA A 84 -7.51 8.39 -12.46
N GLY A 85 -6.43 8.86 -13.11
CA GLY A 85 -6.46 9.52 -14.41
C GLY A 85 -6.83 11.00 -14.39
N GLU A 86 -7.10 11.60 -13.25
CA GLU A 86 -7.37 13.04 -13.10
C GLU A 86 -6.13 13.88 -13.44
N LEU A 87 -6.33 14.98 -14.14
CA LEU A 87 -5.26 15.90 -14.53
C LEU A 87 -4.77 16.68 -13.31
N LEU A 88 -3.48 16.58 -13.02
CA LEU A 88 -2.82 17.28 -11.91
C LEU A 88 -2.13 18.56 -12.36
N ALA A 89 -1.45 18.48 -13.51
CA ALA A 89 -0.73 19.61 -14.08
C ALA A 89 -0.50 19.39 -15.58
N THR A 90 -0.22 20.47 -16.29
CA THR A 90 0.15 20.45 -17.70
C THR A 90 1.53 21.11 -17.86
N ILE A 91 2.40 20.46 -18.64
CA ILE A 91 3.70 20.97 -19.06
C ILE A 91 3.57 21.43 -20.51
N GLU A 92 4.18 22.53 -20.86
CA GLU A 92 4.32 23.01 -22.22
C GLU A 92 5.77 22.82 -22.70
N ASN A 93 5.92 22.15 -23.86
CA ASN A 93 7.20 22.00 -24.52
C ASN A 93 7.07 22.28 -26.04
N PRO A 94 7.29 23.51 -26.49
CA PRO A 94 7.14 23.87 -27.91
C PRO A 94 8.02 23.03 -28.87
N SER A 95 9.15 22.50 -28.39
CA SER A 95 10.00 21.64 -29.20
C SER A 95 9.35 20.26 -29.43
N LEU A 96 8.66 19.75 -28.41
CA LEU A 96 7.94 18.47 -28.48
C LEU A 96 6.70 18.61 -29.38
N ASP A 97 5.95 19.71 -29.24
CA ASP A 97 4.84 20.06 -30.10
C ASP A 97 5.26 20.13 -31.60
N ALA A 98 6.36 20.83 -31.88
CA ALA A 98 6.88 20.95 -33.24
C ALA A 98 7.33 19.58 -33.79
N SER A 99 7.97 18.75 -32.96
CA SER A 99 8.38 17.39 -33.34
C SER A 99 7.21 16.50 -33.67
N ALA A 100 6.14 16.54 -32.87
CA ALA A 100 4.92 15.75 -33.10
C ALA A 100 4.16 16.21 -34.34
N ALA A 101 4.07 17.54 -34.56
CA ALA A 101 3.48 18.10 -35.78
C ALA A 101 4.27 17.68 -37.03
N GLY A 102 5.62 17.70 -36.98
CA GLY A 102 6.48 17.21 -38.03
C GLY A 102 6.28 15.72 -38.35
N ALA A 103 6.27 14.88 -37.32
CA ALA A 103 6.05 13.44 -37.47
C ALA A 103 4.68 13.12 -38.06
N LEU A 104 3.62 13.86 -37.70
CA LEU A 104 2.31 13.74 -38.28
C LEU A 104 2.29 14.12 -39.77
N ALA A 105 2.95 15.24 -40.14
CA ALA A 105 3.05 15.67 -41.54
C ALA A 105 3.81 14.63 -42.38
N ASP A 106 4.89 14.06 -41.88
CA ASP A 106 5.65 13.00 -42.55
C ASP A 106 4.82 11.72 -42.73
N TYR A 107 4.04 11.34 -41.74
CA TYR A 107 3.11 10.21 -41.85
C TYR A 107 2.04 10.49 -42.93
N GLN A 108 1.41 11.66 -42.91
CA GLN A 108 0.41 12.03 -43.92
C GLN A 108 0.98 12.03 -45.34
N SER A 109 2.18 12.57 -45.53
CA SER A 109 2.91 12.55 -46.80
C SER A 109 3.19 11.13 -47.26
N SER A 110 3.66 10.26 -46.37
CA SER A 110 3.95 8.86 -46.71
C SER A 110 2.68 8.05 -47.09
N VAL A 111 1.54 8.36 -46.44
CA VAL A 111 0.22 7.78 -46.82
C VAL A 111 -0.20 8.24 -48.22
N ALA A 112 0.03 9.54 -48.55
CA ALA A 112 -0.23 10.05 -49.91
C ALA A 112 0.63 9.36 -50.95
N ASN A 113 1.89 9.08 -50.65
CA ASN A 113 2.82 8.35 -51.52
C ASN A 113 2.34 6.92 -51.79
N VAL A 114 1.80 6.23 -50.75
CA VAL A 114 1.18 4.88 -50.95
C VAL A 114 0.03 4.97 -51.94
N ARG A 115 -0.84 5.98 -51.83
CA ARG A 115 -1.98 6.19 -52.74
C ARG A 115 -1.49 6.43 -54.16
N THR A 116 -0.46 7.28 -54.34
CA THR A 116 0.11 7.58 -55.66
C THR A 116 0.71 6.32 -56.29
N ALA A 117 1.50 5.55 -55.58
CA ALA A 117 2.07 4.29 -56.04
C ALA A 117 1.00 3.28 -56.43
N ALA A 118 -0.08 3.15 -55.65
CA ALA A 118 -1.20 2.28 -55.97
C ALA A 118 -1.98 2.69 -57.22
N ILE A 119 -2.12 4.00 -57.49
CA ILE A 119 -2.72 4.52 -58.71
C ILE A 119 -1.82 4.23 -59.89
N GLN A 120 -0.51 4.39 -59.77
CA GLN A 120 0.46 4.07 -60.85
C GLN A 120 0.43 2.56 -61.20
N GLU A 121 0.41 1.69 -60.19
CA GLU A 121 0.25 0.23 -60.39
C GLU A 121 -1.04 -0.09 -61.15
N ARG A 122 -2.16 0.50 -60.72
CA ARG A 122 -3.44 0.28 -61.37
C ARG A 122 -3.43 0.75 -62.84
N ASN A 123 -2.88 1.93 -63.10
CA ASN A 123 -2.78 2.47 -64.45
C ASN A 123 -1.90 1.61 -65.35
N ALA A 124 -0.75 1.15 -64.87
CA ALA A 124 0.11 0.21 -65.58
C ALA A 124 -0.64 -1.07 -65.95
N ARG A 125 -1.35 -1.66 -65.03
CA ARG A 125 -2.16 -2.88 -65.29
C ARG A 125 -3.25 -2.65 -66.35
N VAL A 126 -3.94 -1.50 -66.29
CA VAL A 126 -4.95 -1.13 -67.29
C VAL A 126 -4.32 -0.96 -68.66
N GLN A 127 -3.14 -0.34 -68.77
CA GLN A 127 -2.43 -0.19 -70.06
C GLN A 127 -2.02 -1.53 -70.68
N TYR A 128 -1.45 -2.44 -69.86
CA TYR A 128 -1.08 -3.77 -70.36
C TYR A 128 -2.34 -4.57 -70.82
N GLN A 129 -3.41 -4.49 -70.06
CA GLN A 129 -4.67 -5.16 -70.43
C GLN A 129 -5.23 -4.58 -71.75
N ALA A 130 -5.26 -3.26 -71.91
CA ALA A 130 -5.70 -2.62 -73.15
C ALA A 130 -4.83 -3.00 -74.35
N GLY A 131 -3.51 -3.19 -74.16
CA GLY A 131 -2.60 -3.73 -75.17
C GLY A 131 -2.97 -5.14 -75.60
N VAL A 132 -3.31 -6.03 -74.66
CA VAL A 132 -3.79 -7.40 -74.99
C VAL A 132 -5.10 -7.36 -75.71
N ASP A 133 -6.07 -6.53 -75.29
CA ASP A 133 -7.40 -6.43 -75.95
C ASP A 133 -7.28 -5.90 -77.37
N THR A 134 -6.39 -4.93 -77.62
CA THR A 134 -6.10 -4.40 -78.96
C THR A 134 -5.45 -5.47 -79.87
N ALA A 135 -4.40 -6.15 -79.36
CA ALA A 135 -3.72 -7.18 -80.07
C ALA A 135 -4.65 -8.39 -80.43
N LYS A 136 -5.53 -8.71 -79.45
CA LYS A 136 -6.58 -9.74 -79.68
C LYS A 136 -7.56 -9.36 -80.81
N SER A 137 -8.03 -8.10 -80.78
CA SER A 137 -8.96 -7.63 -81.82
C SER A 137 -8.31 -7.68 -83.21
N ASN A 138 -7.01 -7.31 -83.31
CA ASN A 138 -6.29 -7.41 -84.58
C ASN A 138 -6.10 -8.87 -85.06
N LEU A 139 -5.83 -9.81 -84.14
CA LEU A 139 -5.73 -11.23 -84.46
C LEU A 139 -7.08 -11.79 -84.91
N ASP A 140 -8.15 -11.44 -84.20
CA ASP A 140 -9.51 -11.88 -84.54
C ASP A 140 -9.94 -11.37 -85.95
N GLU A 141 -9.55 -10.14 -86.32
CA GLU A 141 -9.74 -9.61 -87.68
C GLU A 141 -8.90 -10.30 -88.68
N ALA A 142 -7.60 -10.54 -88.46
CA ALA A 142 -6.72 -11.25 -89.37
C ALA A 142 -7.23 -12.72 -89.66
N ARG A 143 -7.73 -13.38 -88.61
CA ARG A 143 -8.37 -14.73 -88.74
C ARG A 143 -9.63 -14.70 -89.54
N ARG A 144 -10.50 -13.70 -89.38
CA ARG A 144 -11.72 -13.56 -90.18
C ARG A 144 -11.41 -13.38 -91.67
N VAL A 145 -10.41 -12.48 -92.00
CA VAL A 145 -9.95 -12.27 -93.36
C VAL A 145 -9.37 -13.56 -93.93
N LEU A 146 -8.49 -14.24 -93.21
CA LEU A 146 -7.89 -15.50 -93.66
C LEU A 146 -8.93 -16.58 -93.95
N THR A 147 -9.93 -16.76 -93.05
CA THR A 147 -11.00 -17.73 -93.23
C THR A 147 -11.83 -17.44 -94.46
N ALA A 148 -12.12 -16.16 -94.72
CA ALA A 148 -12.83 -15.75 -95.96
C ALA A 148 -11.98 -16.03 -97.21
N ASP A 149 -10.70 -15.73 -97.20
CA ASP A 149 -9.78 -15.90 -98.28
C ASP A 149 -9.45 -17.41 -98.52
N GLU A 150 -9.45 -18.24 -97.53
CA GLU A 150 -9.35 -19.72 -97.69
C GLU A 150 -10.57 -20.27 -98.42
N THR A 151 -11.78 -19.76 -98.21
CA THR A 151 -12.98 -20.12 -98.95
C THR A 151 -12.91 -19.63 -100.40
N LEU A 152 -12.53 -18.37 -100.64
CA LEU A 152 -12.35 -17.77 -101.96
C LEU A 152 -11.25 -18.47 -102.77
N TYR A 153 -10.19 -18.90 -102.14
CA TYR A 153 -9.14 -19.69 -102.82
C TYR A 153 -9.62 -21.09 -103.21
N ALA A 154 -10.38 -21.75 -102.36
CA ALA A 154 -10.97 -23.03 -102.67
C ALA A 154 -11.90 -22.94 -103.92
N ASP A 155 -12.59 -21.80 -104.03
CA ASP A 155 -13.43 -21.47 -105.20
C ASP A 155 -12.62 -20.93 -106.40
N LYS A 156 -11.28 -20.87 -106.31
CA LYS A 156 -10.35 -20.35 -107.33
C LYS A 156 -10.57 -18.84 -107.64
N ALA A 157 -11.16 -18.08 -106.70
CA ALA A 157 -11.49 -16.68 -106.93
C ALA A 157 -10.29 -15.72 -106.59
N ILE A 158 -9.27 -16.17 -105.87
CA ILE A 158 -8.06 -15.40 -105.51
C ILE A 158 -6.78 -16.18 -105.86
N PRO A 159 -5.64 -15.47 -106.10
CA PRO A 159 -4.33 -16.09 -106.30
C PRO A 159 -3.75 -16.64 -105.01
N ARG A 160 -2.87 -17.66 -105.10
CA ARG A 160 -2.18 -18.28 -103.97
C ARG A 160 -1.33 -17.21 -103.16
N SER A 161 -0.74 -16.27 -103.86
CA SER A 161 0.07 -15.21 -103.25
C SER A 161 -0.74 -14.32 -102.27
N GLN A 162 -2.04 -14.13 -102.55
CA GLN A 162 -2.94 -13.39 -101.63
C GLN A 162 -3.22 -14.23 -100.38
N LEU A 163 -3.55 -15.52 -100.52
CA LEU A 163 -3.72 -16.40 -99.36
C LEU A 163 -2.46 -16.50 -98.46
N ASP A 164 -1.27 -16.64 -99.09
CA ASP A 164 -0.02 -16.72 -98.34
C ASP A 164 0.30 -15.40 -97.63
N ALA A 165 -0.07 -14.24 -98.25
CA ALA A 165 0.07 -12.93 -97.55
C ALA A 165 -0.87 -12.81 -96.36
N ASP A 166 -2.12 -13.31 -96.45
CA ASP A 166 -3.06 -13.22 -95.31
C ASP A 166 -2.73 -14.23 -94.23
N ARG A 167 -2.16 -15.39 -94.57
CA ARG A 167 -1.54 -16.28 -93.52
C ARG A 167 -0.41 -15.62 -92.80
N ALA A 168 0.48 -14.93 -93.51
CA ALA A 168 1.58 -14.19 -92.88
C ALA A 168 1.09 -13.06 -91.92
N LYS A 169 -0.03 -12.39 -92.33
CA LYS A 169 -0.66 -11.39 -91.47
C LYS A 169 -1.26 -11.99 -90.20
N GLU A 170 -1.98 -13.12 -90.31
CA GLU A 170 -2.54 -13.82 -89.15
C GLU A 170 -1.42 -14.25 -88.19
N GLU A 171 -0.37 -14.89 -88.71
CA GLU A 171 0.76 -15.30 -87.85
C GLU A 171 1.46 -14.10 -87.19
N GLN A 172 1.64 -12.98 -87.92
CA GLN A 172 2.17 -11.75 -87.35
C GLN A 172 1.26 -11.20 -86.27
N ALA A 173 -0.06 -11.18 -86.47
CA ALA A 173 -1.03 -10.72 -85.47
C ALA A 173 -1.06 -11.64 -84.22
N LYS A 174 -0.90 -12.97 -84.47
CA LYS A 174 -0.81 -13.95 -83.38
C LYS A 174 0.44 -13.75 -82.52
N VAL A 175 1.61 -13.56 -83.13
CA VAL A 175 2.85 -13.28 -82.46
C VAL A 175 2.71 -12.00 -81.63
N ALA A 176 2.09 -10.95 -82.17
CA ALA A 176 1.85 -9.68 -81.44
C ALA A 176 0.90 -9.89 -80.25
N TYR A 177 -0.13 -10.70 -80.37
CA TYR A 177 -1.03 -11.06 -79.28
C TYR A 177 -0.29 -11.86 -78.18
N ASP A 178 0.43 -12.93 -78.61
CA ASP A 178 1.20 -13.73 -77.65
C ASP A 178 2.23 -12.90 -76.89
N GLN A 179 2.92 -11.96 -77.55
CA GLN A 179 3.83 -11.01 -76.93
C GLN A 179 3.11 -10.10 -75.93
N SER A 180 1.93 -9.57 -76.25
CA SER A 180 1.16 -8.70 -75.36
C SER A 180 0.62 -9.46 -74.12
N VAL A 181 0.21 -10.73 -74.30
CA VAL A 181 -0.19 -11.63 -73.20
C VAL A 181 1.02 -11.93 -72.26
N GLU A 182 2.21 -12.17 -72.86
CA GLU A 182 3.41 -12.42 -72.09
C GLU A 182 3.85 -11.18 -71.33
N GLN A 183 3.75 -9.99 -71.92
CA GLN A 183 3.99 -8.70 -71.18
C GLN A 183 3.03 -8.51 -70.00
N LEU A 184 1.72 -8.85 -70.20
CA LEU A 184 0.74 -8.80 -69.10
C LEU A 184 1.08 -9.78 -68.01
N LYS A 185 1.51 -11.03 -68.33
CA LYS A 185 1.92 -12.04 -67.36
C LYS A 185 3.20 -11.61 -66.61
N LEU A 186 4.22 -11.14 -67.31
CA LEU A 186 5.43 -10.63 -66.72
C LEU A 186 5.14 -9.45 -65.79
N GLY A 187 4.28 -8.53 -66.18
CA GLY A 187 3.78 -7.47 -65.36
C GLY A 187 3.12 -8.00 -64.08
N ALA A 188 2.28 -9.06 -64.22
CA ALA A 188 1.64 -9.68 -63.06
C ALA A 188 2.64 -10.36 -62.11
N VAL A 189 3.65 -11.06 -62.66
CA VAL A 189 4.72 -11.73 -61.88
C VAL A 189 5.66 -10.70 -61.23
N THR A 190 6.03 -9.65 -61.95
CA THR A 190 6.85 -8.56 -61.40
C THR A 190 6.04 -7.56 -60.58
N GLY A 191 4.71 -7.70 -60.53
CA GLY A 191 3.81 -6.95 -59.68
C GLY A 191 3.43 -5.57 -60.20
N TYR A 192 3.50 -5.26 -61.54
CA TYR A 192 3.12 -3.95 -62.11
C TYR A 192 3.56 -2.71 -61.27
N GLY A 193 4.68 -2.81 -60.57
CA GLY A 193 5.08 -1.79 -59.56
C GLY A 193 4.69 -2.15 -58.14
N THR A 194 4.27 -3.42 -57.85
CA THR A 194 3.95 -3.89 -56.48
C THR A 194 5.12 -3.67 -55.53
N SER A 195 6.35 -3.78 -56.02
CA SER A 195 7.55 -3.43 -55.24
C SER A 195 7.57 -1.97 -54.79
N SER A 196 7.11 -1.04 -55.64
CA SER A 196 7.03 0.39 -55.28
C SER A 196 5.93 0.65 -54.27
N VAL A 197 4.76 -0.02 -54.39
CA VAL A 197 3.68 0.03 -53.40
C VAL A 197 4.10 -0.59 -52.09
N GLN A 198 4.82 -1.71 -52.11
CA GLN A 198 5.37 -2.33 -50.88
C GLN A 198 6.41 -1.41 -50.20
N ALA A 199 7.30 -0.81 -50.95
CA ALA A 199 8.25 0.16 -50.43
C ALA A 199 7.57 1.39 -49.83
N ALA A 200 6.55 1.93 -50.53
CA ALA A 200 5.78 3.05 -50.00
C ALA A 200 5.01 2.68 -48.71
N LYS A 201 4.41 1.49 -48.65
CA LYS A 201 3.77 0.97 -47.41
C LYS A 201 4.76 0.79 -46.26
N ALA A 202 5.96 0.26 -46.53
CA ALA A 202 6.99 0.11 -45.51
C ALA A 202 7.43 1.49 -44.95
N GLN A 203 7.56 2.49 -45.85
CA GLN A 203 7.89 3.86 -45.42
C GLN A 203 6.73 4.47 -44.63
N ALA A 204 5.49 4.29 -45.03
CA ALA A 204 4.33 4.78 -44.30
C ALA A 204 4.22 4.12 -42.90
N LEU A 205 4.53 2.83 -42.78
CA LEU A 205 4.57 2.15 -41.49
C LEU A 205 5.66 2.73 -40.57
N LYS A 206 6.86 2.98 -41.12
CA LYS A 206 7.94 3.64 -40.38
C LYS A 206 7.52 5.02 -39.88
N SER A 207 6.97 5.86 -40.75
CA SER A 207 6.50 7.20 -40.37
C SER A 207 5.36 7.14 -39.37
N LYS A 208 4.46 6.13 -39.48
CA LYS A 208 3.41 5.88 -38.49
C LYS A 208 4.00 5.62 -37.11
N ILE A 209 4.99 4.72 -36.99
CA ILE A 209 5.64 4.40 -35.71
C ILE A 209 6.26 5.66 -35.10
N LEU A 210 6.94 6.47 -35.89
CA LEU A 210 7.54 7.75 -35.41
C LEU A 210 6.48 8.73 -34.94
N ASN A 211 5.37 8.84 -35.68
CA ASN A 211 4.24 9.67 -35.27
C ASN A 211 3.62 9.18 -33.96
N ASP A 212 3.37 7.86 -33.84
CA ASP A 212 2.78 7.28 -32.63
C ASP A 212 3.70 7.52 -31.40
N GLN A 213 5.02 7.40 -31.56
CA GLN A 213 6.00 7.73 -30.52
C GLN A 213 5.96 9.20 -30.14
N ALA A 214 5.90 10.12 -31.11
CA ALA A 214 5.80 11.56 -30.85
C ALA A 214 4.50 11.92 -30.14
N GLN A 215 3.37 11.30 -30.51
CA GLN A 215 2.08 11.48 -29.85
C GLN A 215 2.09 10.96 -28.41
N GLN A 216 2.77 9.84 -28.14
CA GLN A 216 2.95 9.35 -26.76
C GLN A 216 3.77 10.33 -25.92
N GLN A 217 4.83 10.91 -26.48
CA GLN A 217 5.63 11.93 -25.78
C GLN A 217 4.82 13.18 -25.46
N LEU A 218 3.95 13.64 -26.39
CA LEU A 218 2.99 14.72 -26.12
C LEU A 218 2.03 14.35 -24.97
N GLY A 219 1.59 13.09 -24.91
CA GLY A 219 0.75 12.63 -23.82
C GLY A 219 1.39 12.79 -22.44
N PHE A 220 2.72 12.76 -22.38
CA PHE A 220 3.49 12.97 -21.13
C PHE A 220 3.57 14.44 -20.66
N GLU A 221 3.13 15.39 -21.46
CA GLU A 221 2.94 16.78 -21.03
C GLU A 221 1.81 16.92 -20.01
N ARG A 222 0.90 15.96 -19.97
CA ARG A 222 -0.20 15.90 -19.02
C ARG A 222 0.19 14.97 -17.87
N ILE A 223 0.40 15.56 -16.70
CA ILE A 223 0.64 14.81 -15.47
C ILE A 223 -0.71 14.40 -14.90
N VAL A 224 -0.96 13.12 -14.80
CA VAL A 224 -2.22 12.55 -14.29
C VAL A 224 -1.99 11.69 -13.06
N ALA A 225 -3.01 11.56 -12.21
CA ALA A 225 -2.96 10.70 -11.03
C ALA A 225 -2.95 9.21 -11.45
N PRO A 226 -1.99 8.40 -10.96
CA PRO A 226 -1.93 6.97 -11.27
C PRO A 226 -3.05 6.16 -10.59
N PHE A 227 -3.51 6.61 -9.43
CA PHE A 227 -4.61 6.02 -8.65
C PHE A 227 -5.39 7.12 -7.93
N SER A 228 -6.53 6.76 -7.34
CA SER A 228 -7.35 7.68 -6.55
C SER A 228 -6.79 7.83 -5.15
N GLY A 229 -6.66 9.07 -4.68
CA GLY A 229 -6.06 9.35 -3.37
C GLY A 229 -6.13 10.83 -2.99
N VAL A 230 -5.26 11.22 -2.09
CA VAL A 230 -5.09 12.61 -1.62
C VAL A 230 -3.72 13.10 -2.02
N ILE A 231 -3.63 14.33 -2.52
CA ILE A 231 -2.35 15.00 -2.78
C ILE A 231 -1.70 15.34 -1.43
N GLU A 232 -0.69 14.59 -1.03
CA GLU A 232 0.05 14.83 0.20
C GLU A 232 0.93 16.07 0.08
N SER A 233 1.67 16.17 -1.01
CA SER A 233 2.55 17.31 -1.26
C SER A 233 2.66 17.65 -2.74
N VAL A 234 2.91 18.93 -2.98
CA VAL A 234 3.31 19.50 -4.27
C VAL A 234 4.79 19.84 -4.18
N ALA A 235 5.55 19.51 -5.21
CA ALA A 235 7.00 19.68 -5.22
C ALA A 235 7.44 21.11 -4.85
N PRO A 236 8.57 21.24 -4.17
CA PRO A 236 9.18 22.54 -3.96
C PRO A 236 9.73 23.09 -5.27
N ARG A 237 9.85 24.41 -5.36
CA ARG A 237 10.46 25.11 -6.48
C ARG A 237 11.96 24.76 -6.58
N PRO A 238 12.49 24.44 -7.76
CA PRO A 238 13.93 24.10 -7.88
C PRO A 238 14.88 25.20 -7.41
N THR A 239 14.44 26.46 -7.49
CA THR A 239 15.23 27.64 -7.10
C THR A 239 14.97 28.10 -5.66
N ASP A 240 13.92 27.59 -4.99
CA ASP A 240 13.53 27.97 -3.63
C ASP A 240 12.73 26.84 -2.98
N ALA A 241 13.42 26.04 -2.19
CA ALA A 241 12.82 24.86 -1.51
C ALA A 241 11.71 25.20 -0.50
N ASN A 242 11.59 26.47 -0.10
CA ASN A 242 10.54 26.91 0.82
C ASN A 242 9.24 27.31 0.11
N ARG A 243 9.21 27.27 -1.22
CA ARG A 243 8.03 27.63 -2.02
C ARG A 243 7.67 26.49 -2.96
N THR A 244 6.40 26.24 -3.11
CA THR A 244 5.89 25.27 -4.08
C THR A 244 6.08 25.79 -5.51
N ILE A 245 6.21 24.85 -6.44
CA ILE A 245 6.29 25.13 -7.86
C ILE A 245 5.02 25.83 -8.35
N LEU A 246 5.16 26.72 -9.32
CA LEU A 246 4.07 27.56 -9.85
C LEU A 246 4.03 27.46 -11.37
N PRO A 247 2.88 27.77 -12.01
CA PRO A 247 2.82 27.96 -13.44
C PRO A 247 3.87 28.97 -13.93
N GLY A 248 4.56 28.62 -15.03
CA GLY A 248 5.70 29.35 -15.58
C GLY A 248 7.07 28.85 -15.11
N ASP A 249 7.16 27.99 -14.11
CA ASP A 249 8.42 27.40 -13.67
C ASP A 249 8.90 26.33 -14.66
N ALA A 250 10.21 26.25 -14.85
CA ALA A 250 10.82 25.18 -15.64
C ALA A 250 10.89 23.88 -14.84
N VAL A 251 10.53 22.77 -15.46
CA VAL A 251 10.59 21.42 -14.92
C VAL A 251 11.46 20.53 -15.79
N SER A 252 12.12 19.57 -15.16
CA SER A 252 12.95 18.59 -15.84
C SER A 252 12.32 17.20 -15.79
N ALA A 253 12.55 16.40 -16.83
CA ALA A 253 12.12 15.01 -16.84
C ALA A 253 12.71 14.25 -15.62
N GLY A 254 11.89 13.47 -14.93
CA GLY A 254 12.26 12.77 -13.68
C GLY A 254 12.12 13.60 -12.41
N GLN A 255 11.82 14.89 -12.51
CA GLN A 255 11.60 15.72 -11.33
C GLN A 255 10.29 15.31 -10.63
N ALA A 256 10.35 15.03 -9.32
CA ALA A 256 9.17 14.80 -8.50
C ALA A 256 8.24 16.02 -8.57
N MET A 257 6.95 15.79 -8.83
CA MET A 257 5.95 16.87 -8.95
C MET A 257 4.90 16.82 -7.86
N PHE A 258 4.35 15.63 -7.62
CA PHE A 258 3.30 15.41 -6.64
C PHE A 258 3.60 14.15 -5.85
N THR A 259 3.25 14.13 -4.57
CA THR A 259 3.14 12.88 -3.80
C THR A 259 1.67 12.62 -3.55
N ILE A 260 1.19 11.45 -3.93
CA ILE A 260 -0.19 11.02 -3.75
C ILE A 260 -0.21 9.89 -2.74
N ALA A 261 -1.09 10.02 -1.74
CA ALA A 261 -1.36 8.98 -0.74
C ALA A 261 -2.66 8.26 -1.09
N GLU A 262 -2.65 6.93 -1.09
CA GLU A 262 -3.82 6.12 -1.41
C GLU A 262 -4.75 5.99 -0.21
N GLY A 263 -6.02 6.31 -0.41
CA GLY A 263 -7.07 6.13 0.58
C GLY A 263 -7.07 7.14 1.72
N SER A 264 -7.98 6.91 2.67
CA SER A 264 -8.13 7.69 3.92
C SER A 264 -7.66 6.92 5.14
N ASN A 265 -7.17 5.70 4.96
CA ASN A 265 -6.76 4.82 6.05
C ASN A 265 -5.28 5.05 6.35
N TYR A 266 -4.99 5.29 7.60
CA TYR A 266 -3.63 5.38 8.09
C TYR A 266 -3.16 4.04 8.63
N VAL A 267 -1.88 3.82 8.58
CA VAL A 267 -1.17 2.74 9.30
C VAL A 267 -0.17 3.37 10.25
N VAL A 268 0.18 2.64 11.29
CA VAL A 268 1.27 3.04 12.17
C VAL A 268 2.45 2.12 11.94
N GLN A 269 3.58 2.70 11.59
CA GLN A 269 4.83 1.96 11.46
C GLN A 269 5.55 1.97 12.80
N ALA A 270 5.42 0.87 13.56
CA ALA A 270 6.06 0.68 14.83
C ALA A 270 7.49 0.13 14.67
N GLN A 271 8.40 0.58 15.51
CA GLN A 271 9.79 0.15 15.56
C GLN A 271 9.97 -0.81 16.74
N VAL A 272 9.87 -2.11 16.50
CA VAL A 272 9.95 -3.14 17.53
C VAL A 272 11.39 -3.62 17.69
N ASP A 273 11.90 -3.68 18.92
CA ASP A 273 13.26 -4.19 19.19
C ASP A 273 13.41 -5.64 18.70
N GLU A 274 14.58 -5.96 18.13
CA GLU A 274 14.92 -7.31 17.65
C GLU A 274 14.77 -8.39 18.74
N GLN A 275 14.95 -8.00 20.03
CA GLN A 275 14.80 -8.92 21.14
C GLN A 275 13.34 -9.27 21.44
N ASP A 276 12.42 -8.34 21.16
CA ASP A 276 11.00 -8.44 21.50
C ASP A 276 10.13 -8.93 20.32
N ILE A 277 10.65 -8.87 19.10
CA ILE A 277 9.90 -9.25 17.89
C ILE A 277 9.38 -10.69 17.92
N HIS A 278 10.06 -11.58 18.64
CA HIS A 278 9.62 -13.00 18.77
C HIS A 278 8.29 -13.14 19.53
N ALA A 279 7.89 -12.13 20.31
CA ALA A 279 6.61 -12.07 21.00
C ALA A 279 5.48 -11.50 20.15
N VAL A 280 5.78 -10.91 18.98
CA VAL A 280 4.83 -10.29 18.08
C VAL A 280 4.44 -11.24 16.96
N SER A 281 3.15 -11.30 16.64
CA SER A 281 2.62 -12.11 15.55
C SER A 281 1.56 -11.34 14.76
N LEU A 282 1.36 -11.72 13.51
CA LEU A 282 0.34 -11.14 12.66
C LEU A 282 -1.05 -11.27 13.28
N GLY A 283 -1.87 -10.24 13.14
CA GLY A 283 -3.23 -10.18 13.66
C GLY A 283 -3.32 -9.88 15.17
N MET A 284 -2.22 -9.68 15.88
CA MET A 284 -2.27 -9.26 17.28
C MET A 284 -2.95 -7.90 17.41
N PRO A 285 -3.87 -7.73 18.38
CA PRO A 285 -4.52 -6.45 18.62
C PRO A 285 -3.53 -5.43 19.18
N VAL A 286 -3.71 -4.18 18.79
CA VAL A 286 -2.85 -3.07 19.14
C VAL A 286 -3.70 -1.89 19.58
N ASN A 287 -3.26 -1.20 20.63
CA ASN A 287 -3.81 0.09 21.01
C ASN A 287 -2.79 1.18 20.66
N VAL A 288 -3.27 2.20 19.96
CA VAL A 288 -2.44 3.34 19.53
C VAL A 288 -2.93 4.60 20.24
N THR A 289 -2.02 5.29 20.87
CA THR A 289 -2.23 6.56 21.57
C THR A 289 -1.17 7.56 21.17
N SER A 290 -1.43 8.85 21.30
CA SER A 290 -0.44 9.91 21.04
C SER A 290 -0.72 11.13 21.88
N GLU A 291 0.32 11.93 22.12
CA GLU A 291 0.19 13.26 22.69
C GLU A 291 -0.48 14.24 21.70
N ASP A 292 -0.37 13.99 20.40
CA ASP A 292 -0.97 14.79 19.33
C ASP A 292 -2.50 14.66 19.26
N PHE A 293 -3.07 13.54 19.76
CA PHE A 293 -4.50 13.30 19.88
C PHE A 293 -4.89 12.79 21.27
N PRO A 294 -4.82 13.66 22.29
CA PRO A 294 -5.07 13.28 23.67
C PRO A 294 -6.49 12.77 23.86
N ASN A 295 -6.66 11.78 24.74
CA ASN A 295 -7.94 11.12 25.07
C ASN A 295 -8.57 10.30 23.94
N VAL A 296 -7.84 10.02 22.86
CA VAL A 296 -8.25 9.11 21.79
C VAL A 296 -7.35 7.88 21.84
N THR A 297 -7.94 6.70 21.98
CA THR A 297 -7.24 5.42 21.77
C THR A 297 -7.77 4.82 20.49
N LEU A 298 -6.90 4.64 19.52
CA LEU A 298 -7.23 3.98 18.27
C LEU A 298 -6.92 2.49 18.41
N HIS A 299 -7.79 1.66 17.85
CA HIS A 299 -7.61 0.22 17.82
C HIS A 299 -7.10 -0.20 16.44
N GLY A 300 -6.31 -1.24 16.45
CA GLY A 300 -5.76 -1.81 15.22
C GLY A 300 -5.18 -3.20 15.46
N HIS A 301 -4.52 -3.71 14.45
CA HIS A 301 -3.88 -5.01 14.51
C HIS A 301 -2.57 -5.02 13.73
N VAL A 302 -1.67 -5.94 14.09
CA VAL A 302 -0.42 -6.15 13.38
C VAL A 302 -0.73 -6.73 12.00
N GLU A 303 -0.53 -5.93 10.95
CA GLU A 303 -0.77 -6.33 9.57
C GLU A 303 0.46 -6.99 8.94
N ARG A 304 1.64 -6.43 9.19
CA ARG A 304 2.88 -6.88 8.57
C ARG A 304 4.08 -6.69 9.50
N ILE A 305 4.97 -7.67 9.49
CA ILE A 305 6.27 -7.64 10.18
C ILE A 305 7.35 -7.69 9.10
N SER A 306 8.28 -6.73 9.11
CA SER A 306 9.40 -6.71 8.17
C SER A 306 10.31 -7.93 8.37
N PRO A 307 10.75 -8.60 7.31
CA PRO A 307 11.75 -9.67 7.43
C PRO A 307 13.16 -9.14 7.69
N LEU A 308 13.36 -7.81 7.67
CA LEU A 308 14.66 -7.16 7.85
C LEU A 308 14.67 -6.41 9.18
N ALA A 309 15.72 -6.66 9.97
CA ALA A 309 16.08 -5.81 11.11
C ALA A 309 17.04 -4.71 10.63
N THR A 310 16.66 -3.46 10.83
CA THR A 310 17.45 -2.27 10.51
C THR A 310 18.09 -1.72 11.79
N ARG A 311 19.17 -0.96 11.63
CA ARG A 311 19.73 -0.25 12.77
C ARG A 311 18.79 0.89 13.18
N SER A 312 18.58 1.08 14.48
CA SER A 312 17.84 2.23 14.99
C SER A 312 18.36 3.55 14.42
N THR A 313 17.46 4.43 14.10
CA THR A 313 17.78 5.78 13.60
C THR A 313 18.13 6.74 14.75
N ASP A 314 17.95 6.33 15.99
CA ASP A 314 18.27 7.15 17.15
C ASP A 314 19.78 7.39 17.28
N ALA A 315 20.16 8.66 17.45
CA ALA A 315 21.55 9.07 17.50
C ALA A 315 22.29 8.37 18.66
N GLY A 316 23.27 7.53 18.30
CA GLY A 316 24.10 6.78 19.26
C GLY A 316 23.56 5.41 19.65
N SER A 317 22.39 5.00 19.17
CA SER A 317 21.85 3.64 19.37
C SER A 317 22.59 2.61 18.51
N THR A 318 22.89 1.45 19.11
CA THR A 318 23.35 0.24 18.39
C THR A 318 22.24 -0.80 18.30
N ALA A 319 21.05 -0.48 18.81
CA ALA A 319 19.90 -1.37 18.77
C ALA A 319 19.47 -1.67 17.31
N ARG A 320 18.88 -2.83 17.12
CA ARG A 320 18.27 -3.21 15.88
C ARG A 320 16.78 -3.29 16.06
N GLU A 321 16.06 -2.75 15.11
CA GLU A 321 14.61 -2.65 15.11
C GLU A 321 14.02 -3.34 13.90
N VAL A 322 12.88 -3.94 14.10
CA VAL A 322 12.07 -4.57 13.05
C VAL A 322 10.85 -3.70 12.83
N LEU A 323 10.72 -3.16 11.62
CA LEU A 323 9.55 -2.37 11.25
C LEU A 323 8.31 -3.25 11.21
N THR A 324 7.34 -2.88 12.03
CA THR A 324 6.06 -3.57 12.15
C THR A 324 4.94 -2.61 11.75
N THR A 325 4.19 -2.98 10.72
CA THR A 325 3.05 -2.18 10.25
C THR A 325 1.80 -2.60 11.00
N VAL A 326 1.15 -1.64 11.62
CA VAL A 326 -0.12 -1.77 12.33
C VAL A 326 -1.21 -1.10 11.50
N ALA A 327 -2.18 -1.88 11.04
CA ALA A 327 -3.37 -1.35 10.40
C ALA A 327 -4.33 -0.84 11.48
N LEU A 328 -4.84 0.39 11.30
CA LEU A 328 -5.87 0.95 12.15
C LEU A 328 -7.25 0.49 11.68
N ASP A 329 -8.07 0.02 12.61
CA ASP A 329 -9.43 -0.45 12.30
C ASP A 329 -10.41 0.72 12.10
N GLU A 330 -10.03 1.92 12.57
CA GLU A 330 -10.84 3.12 12.52
C GLU A 330 -10.08 4.27 11.84
N SER A 331 -10.76 4.97 10.93
CA SER A 331 -10.25 6.21 10.36
C SER A 331 -10.56 7.39 11.26
N ASN A 332 -9.57 8.21 11.58
CA ASN A 332 -9.75 9.41 12.38
C ASN A 332 -9.25 10.65 11.63
N PRO A 333 -10.08 11.67 11.42
CA PRO A 333 -9.72 12.87 10.65
C PRO A 333 -8.62 13.73 11.28
N VAL A 334 -8.27 13.46 12.54
CA VAL A 334 -7.18 14.17 13.23
C VAL A 334 -5.80 13.66 12.80
N LEU A 335 -5.72 12.42 12.31
CA LEU A 335 -4.45 11.80 11.91
C LEU A 335 -3.80 12.57 10.75
N ARG A 336 -2.48 12.68 10.82
CA ARG A 336 -1.61 13.25 9.77
C ARG A 336 -0.36 12.41 9.65
N ASP A 337 0.19 12.37 8.45
CA ASP A 337 1.48 11.74 8.21
C ASP A 337 2.58 12.39 9.05
N GLY A 338 3.46 11.57 9.58
CA GLY A 338 4.57 12.01 10.41
C GLY A 338 4.25 12.21 11.89
N MET A 339 2.97 12.05 12.33
CA MET A 339 2.64 12.09 13.76
C MET A 339 3.27 10.91 14.48
N THR A 340 3.82 11.18 15.67
CA THR A 340 4.35 10.14 16.54
C THR A 340 3.23 9.50 17.34
N ALA A 341 3.27 8.17 17.46
CA ALA A 341 2.30 7.39 18.20
C ALA A 341 2.97 6.40 19.13
N ASN A 342 2.38 6.20 20.31
CA ASN A 342 2.72 5.12 21.22
C ASN A 342 1.87 3.90 20.84
N VAL A 343 2.51 2.77 20.62
CA VAL A 343 1.92 1.54 20.10
C VAL A 343 2.02 0.45 21.15
N ASP A 344 0.91 0.13 21.81
CA ASP A 344 0.82 -0.94 22.79
C ASP A 344 0.39 -2.24 22.08
N ILE A 345 1.31 -3.13 21.74
CA ILE A 345 1.02 -4.43 21.16
C ILE A 345 0.58 -5.40 22.27
N LEU A 346 -0.63 -5.97 22.16
CA LEU A 346 -1.16 -6.88 23.16
C LEU A 346 -0.66 -8.32 22.89
N THR A 347 0.52 -8.64 23.44
CA THR A 347 1.22 -9.91 23.16
C THR A 347 0.59 -11.11 23.89
N THR A 348 -0.13 -10.89 24.97
CA THR A 348 -0.84 -11.93 25.70
C THR A 348 -2.14 -11.36 26.28
N SER A 349 -3.24 -12.06 26.05
CA SER A 349 -4.54 -11.75 26.67
C SER A 349 -5.11 -13.05 27.24
N ILE A 350 -5.25 -13.12 28.57
CA ILE A 350 -5.79 -14.29 29.28
C ILE A 350 -7.05 -13.85 30.00
N PRO A 351 -8.24 -14.19 29.51
CA PRO A 351 -9.48 -13.88 30.18
C PRO A 351 -9.69 -14.69 31.45
N ASN A 352 -10.46 -14.16 32.38
CA ASN A 352 -10.85 -14.83 33.63
C ASN A 352 -9.66 -15.29 34.50
N ALA A 353 -8.55 -14.57 34.46
CA ALA A 353 -7.38 -14.85 35.32
C ALA A 353 -7.55 -14.22 36.69
N LEU A 354 -7.12 -14.90 37.76
CA LEU A 354 -6.95 -14.30 39.08
C LEU A 354 -5.65 -13.54 39.09
N VAL A 355 -5.76 -12.22 39.13
CA VAL A 355 -4.64 -11.30 39.04
C VAL A 355 -4.42 -10.59 40.34
N VAL A 356 -3.16 -10.48 40.77
CA VAL A 356 -2.76 -9.78 41.98
C VAL A 356 -1.67 -8.77 41.65
N PRO A 357 -1.63 -7.60 42.31
CA PRO A 357 -0.52 -6.67 42.16
C PRO A 357 0.82 -7.31 42.50
N THR A 358 1.84 -7.08 41.67
CA THR A 358 3.21 -7.58 41.94
C THR A 358 3.73 -7.08 43.33
N ALA A 359 3.32 -5.88 43.72
CA ALA A 359 3.63 -5.33 45.07
C ALA A 359 3.01 -6.10 46.24
N ALA A 360 1.98 -6.93 46.02
CA ALA A 360 1.36 -7.76 47.08
C ALA A 360 2.12 -9.08 47.31
N ILE A 361 3.06 -9.41 46.45
CA ILE A 361 3.79 -10.69 46.46
C ILE A 361 4.98 -10.59 47.43
N VAL A 362 5.05 -11.51 48.39
CA VAL A 362 6.14 -11.61 49.35
C VAL A 362 6.97 -12.84 49.06
N HIS A 363 8.25 -12.65 48.79
CA HIS A 363 9.18 -13.75 48.58
C HIS A 363 9.88 -14.12 49.89
N VAL A 364 9.59 -15.29 50.45
CA VAL A 364 10.22 -15.81 51.67
C VAL A 364 11.03 -17.05 51.34
N LYS A 365 12.35 -16.93 51.34
CA LYS A 365 13.30 -18.00 50.97
C LYS A 365 12.99 -18.61 49.58
N LYS A 366 12.38 -19.77 49.50
CA LYS A 366 12.01 -20.45 48.23
C LYS A 366 10.49 -20.45 47.95
N ALA A 367 9.69 -19.79 48.79
CA ALA A 367 8.23 -19.79 48.70
C ALA A 367 7.73 -18.37 48.35
N THR A 368 6.76 -18.30 47.45
CA THR A 368 6.04 -17.09 47.14
C THR A 368 4.72 -17.10 47.89
N LYS A 369 4.44 -16.04 48.61
CA LYS A 369 3.30 -15.93 49.53
C LYS A 369 2.57 -14.61 49.32
N ILE A 370 1.29 -14.59 49.68
CA ILE A 370 0.44 -13.40 49.68
C ILE A 370 -0.34 -13.37 51.00
N TRP A 371 -0.55 -12.17 51.52
CA TRP A 371 -1.38 -11.97 52.70
C TRP A 371 -2.86 -11.90 52.30
N VAL A 372 -3.66 -12.86 52.80
CA VAL A 372 -5.11 -12.92 52.61
C VAL A 372 -5.81 -12.47 53.89
N VAL A 373 -6.79 -11.60 53.76
CA VAL A 373 -7.58 -11.09 54.90
C VAL A 373 -8.82 -11.96 55.08
N ARG A 374 -8.90 -12.74 56.16
CA ARG A 374 -10.07 -13.55 56.52
C ARG A 374 -10.58 -13.11 57.88
N LYS A 375 -11.87 -12.77 57.97
CA LYS A 375 -12.51 -12.25 59.20
C LYS A 375 -11.80 -11.06 59.83
N GLY A 376 -11.09 -10.24 59.03
CA GLY A 376 -10.34 -9.08 59.48
C GLY A 376 -8.92 -9.37 59.97
N GLU A 377 -8.45 -10.58 59.84
CA GLU A 377 -7.09 -11.03 60.24
C GLU A 377 -6.26 -11.42 59.02
N ALA A 378 -4.96 -11.18 59.07
CA ALA A 378 -4.03 -11.53 58.01
C ALA A 378 -3.58 -12.98 58.11
N HIS A 379 -3.71 -13.72 57.02
CA HIS A 379 -3.24 -15.06 56.88
C HIS A 379 -2.26 -15.20 55.72
N GLU A 380 -1.14 -15.82 55.98
CA GLU A 380 -0.10 -16.02 55.00
C GLU A 380 -0.46 -17.25 54.14
N VAL A 381 -0.69 -17.04 52.84
CA VAL A 381 -1.07 -18.10 51.88
C VAL A 381 0.02 -18.29 50.84
N ALA A 382 0.50 -19.52 50.71
CA ALA A 382 1.45 -19.84 49.63
C ALA A 382 0.72 -19.88 48.29
N VAL A 383 1.29 -19.23 47.29
CA VAL A 383 0.72 -19.16 45.93
C VAL A 383 1.69 -19.61 44.87
N VAL A 384 1.15 -20.15 43.82
CA VAL A 384 1.91 -20.48 42.60
C VAL A 384 1.56 -19.42 41.54
N LEU A 385 2.58 -18.69 41.12
CA LEU A 385 2.41 -17.64 40.12
C LEU A 385 2.46 -18.22 38.70
N GLY A 386 1.80 -17.54 37.80
CA GLY A 386 1.84 -17.77 36.36
C GLY A 386 2.65 -16.71 35.63
N LYS A 387 2.11 -16.21 34.49
CA LYS A 387 2.68 -15.06 33.80
C LYS A 387 2.53 -13.79 34.65
N SER A 388 3.51 -12.91 34.54
CA SER A 388 3.51 -11.60 35.20
C SER A 388 3.88 -10.52 34.21
N ASN A 389 3.43 -9.32 34.48
CA ASN A 389 3.92 -8.08 33.91
C ASN A 389 4.44 -7.17 35.02
N ASP A 390 4.82 -5.93 34.71
CA ASP A 390 5.43 -5.00 35.67
C ASP A 390 4.51 -4.65 36.85
N LEU A 391 3.22 -4.68 36.67
CA LEU A 391 2.22 -4.27 37.65
C LEU A 391 1.51 -5.44 38.32
N GLN A 392 1.34 -6.56 37.65
CA GLN A 392 0.44 -7.64 38.04
C GLN A 392 1.01 -9.03 37.73
N SER A 393 0.57 -10.01 38.50
CA SER A 393 0.91 -11.42 38.31
C SER A 393 -0.33 -12.28 38.37
N ILE A 394 -0.41 -13.28 37.49
CA ILE A 394 -1.46 -14.30 37.55
C ILE A 394 -1.18 -15.26 38.69
N VAL A 395 -2.19 -15.60 39.46
CA VAL A 395 -2.14 -16.68 40.46
C VAL A 395 -2.77 -17.93 39.85
N ARG A 396 -1.96 -19.02 39.71
CA ARG A 396 -2.43 -20.29 39.21
C ARG A 396 -3.11 -21.14 40.27
N SER A 397 -2.61 -21.07 41.54
CA SER A 397 -3.16 -21.79 42.67
C SER A 397 -2.80 -21.10 43.98
N GLY A 398 -3.59 -21.37 45.03
CA GLY A 398 -3.41 -20.80 46.36
C GLY A 398 -4.37 -19.68 46.72
N LEU A 399 -5.10 -19.11 45.74
CA LEU A 399 -6.15 -18.08 45.95
C LEU A 399 -7.44 -18.53 45.30
N THR A 400 -8.56 -18.08 45.88
CA THR A 400 -9.90 -18.24 45.29
C THR A 400 -10.49 -16.87 44.92
N ALA A 401 -11.35 -16.85 43.91
CA ALA A 401 -12.07 -15.64 43.52
C ALA A 401 -12.93 -15.10 44.69
N GLY A 402 -12.91 -13.81 44.90
CA GLY A 402 -13.62 -13.14 45.99
C GLY A 402 -12.84 -12.98 47.29
N GLU A 403 -11.67 -13.61 47.42
CA GLU A 403 -10.82 -13.38 48.61
C GLU A 403 -10.23 -11.95 48.62
N THR A 404 -10.06 -11.41 49.81
CA THR A 404 -9.46 -10.09 50.00
C THR A 404 -7.99 -10.26 50.34
N ILE A 405 -7.12 -9.59 49.61
CA ILE A 405 -5.65 -9.60 49.86
C ILE A 405 -5.16 -8.26 50.33
N VAL A 406 -3.97 -8.24 50.88
CA VAL A 406 -3.23 -7.01 51.14
C VAL A 406 -2.53 -6.60 49.85
N ALA A 407 -2.83 -5.39 49.35
CA ALA A 407 -2.43 -4.95 47.99
C ALA A 407 -0.93 -4.62 47.86
N SER A 408 -0.19 -4.50 48.96
CA SER A 408 1.25 -4.24 48.96
C SER A 408 1.94 -4.96 50.13
N ALA A 409 3.20 -5.34 49.92
CA ALA A 409 3.99 -5.95 51.01
C ALA A 409 4.13 -5.01 52.19
N VAL A 410 3.73 -5.46 53.37
CA VAL A 410 3.87 -4.73 54.67
C VAL A 410 4.84 -5.54 55.51
N PRO A 411 6.09 -5.08 55.72
CA PRO A 411 7.13 -5.83 56.44
C PRO A 411 6.80 -6.20 57.87
N ALA A 412 5.94 -5.41 58.54
CA ALA A 412 5.54 -5.61 59.94
C ALA A 412 4.31 -6.57 60.06
N LEU A 413 3.81 -7.14 58.98
CA LEU A 413 2.64 -7.99 59.01
C LEU A 413 3.03 -9.42 59.43
N HIS A 414 2.27 -9.97 60.37
CA HIS A 414 2.46 -11.33 60.88
C HIS A 414 1.13 -12.11 60.87
N GLU A 415 1.21 -13.43 60.91
CA GLU A 415 0.04 -14.32 60.94
C GLU A 415 -0.91 -13.93 62.11
N GLY A 416 -2.22 -13.84 61.84
CA GLY A 416 -3.26 -13.51 62.80
C GLY A 416 -3.37 -12.01 63.18
N MET A 417 -2.57 -11.14 62.57
CA MET A 417 -2.63 -9.70 62.84
C MET A 417 -3.89 -9.05 62.25
N ARG A 418 -4.55 -8.17 63.02
CA ARG A 418 -5.80 -7.52 62.57
C ARG A 418 -5.51 -6.45 61.55
N ILE A 419 -6.17 -6.50 60.39
CA ILE A 419 -6.05 -5.51 59.33
C ILE A 419 -7.17 -4.48 59.46
N VAL A 420 -6.80 -3.23 59.45
CA VAL A 420 -7.70 -2.08 59.27
C VAL A 420 -7.61 -1.66 57.80
N PRO A 421 -8.65 -1.88 56.98
CA PRO A 421 -8.61 -1.50 55.59
C PRO A 421 -8.47 0.02 55.45
N LEU A 422 -7.47 0.47 54.71
CA LEU A 422 -7.39 1.88 54.29
C LEU A 422 -8.41 2.09 53.17
N PRO A 423 -9.13 3.22 53.18
CA PRO A 423 -10.04 3.53 52.09
C PRO A 423 -9.27 3.54 50.76
N GLN A 424 -9.80 2.85 49.75
CA GLN A 424 -9.30 2.99 48.41
C GLN A 424 -9.53 4.42 47.95
N SER A 425 -8.48 5.18 47.69
CA SER A 425 -8.62 6.40 46.92
C SER A 425 -9.11 5.97 45.53
N SER A 426 -10.34 6.29 45.21
CA SER A 426 -10.84 6.22 43.82
C SER A 426 -9.82 6.96 42.96
N PRO A 427 -9.50 6.45 41.75
CA PRO A 427 -8.75 7.26 40.79
C PRO A 427 -9.51 8.58 40.66
N SER A 428 -8.89 9.69 41.01
CA SER A 428 -9.46 11.00 40.74
C SER A 428 -9.56 11.10 39.23
N GLU A 429 -10.78 11.15 38.72
CA GLU A 429 -11.07 11.80 37.45
C GLU A 429 -10.46 13.22 37.61
N THR A 430 -9.32 13.42 37.00
CA THR A 430 -8.77 14.76 36.80
C THR A 430 -9.44 15.32 35.55
N PRO A 431 -9.95 16.55 35.61
CA PRO A 431 -10.76 17.17 34.56
C PRO A 431 -10.01 17.39 33.26
#